data_637abd6380d92d42a515f181e8fe96ba
#
_entry.id   637abd6380d92d42a515f181e8fe96ba
#
_cell.length_a   1.000
_cell.length_b   1.000
_cell.length_c   1.000
_cell.angle_alpha   90.00
_cell.angle_beta   90.00
_cell.angle_gamma   90.00
#
_symmetry.space_group_name_H-M   'P 1'
#
loop_
_entity.id
_entity.type
_entity.pdbx_description
1 polymer ?
#
loop_
_entity_poly.entity_id
_entity_poly.type
_entity_poly.pdbx_seq_one_letter_code
_entity_poly.pdbx_strand_id
1 'polypeptide(L)'
;VQIEYLKSLNDKFGAKFNLFVPSNYHNKSPITKDFVSFWKQYDWIELSNHGHYHACKNDTTEFKGPAGETIVMELGEMEFLELNYNQSIDRIQESMSLWEQCGHRPRGFRAPGWGLNPGSAKAIGHCFDWVAGHDEINQGIEWNCKFFYGSDGINEEENIKLYNNTFMFQSHINGAHNDNVWNEENFLHFENVLEYLLSEYSLLEFKTISEI
;
A
#
# COMPACT_ATOMS: atom_id res chain seq x y z
N VAL A 1 4.88 -19.17 4.25
CA VAL A 1 5.50 -18.64 5.47
C VAL A 1 4.87 -17.30 5.85
N GLN A 2 4.75 -16.35 4.92
CA GLN A 2 4.32 -14.99 5.29
C GLN A 2 2.81 -14.87 5.56
N ILE A 3 1.98 -15.64 4.90
CA ILE A 3 0.56 -15.69 5.23
C ILE A 3 0.31 -16.22 6.65
N GLU A 4 1.19 -17.08 7.17
CA GLU A 4 1.07 -17.61 8.52
C GLU A 4 1.24 -16.50 9.58
N TYR A 5 2.11 -15.52 9.33
CA TYR A 5 2.23 -14.36 10.21
C TYR A 5 0.95 -13.51 10.21
N LEU A 6 0.42 -13.19 9.03
CA LEU A 6 -0.83 -12.43 8.92
C LEU A 6 -1.99 -13.17 9.60
N LYS A 7 -2.07 -14.48 9.38
CA LYS A 7 -3.09 -15.33 10.01
C LYS A 7 -2.94 -15.36 11.52
N SER A 8 -1.71 -15.49 12.04
CA SER A 8 -1.45 -15.46 13.49
C SER A 8 -1.93 -14.14 14.12
N LEU A 9 -1.65 -13.01 13.47
CA LEU A 9 -2.11 -11.70 13.93
C LEU A 9 -3.64 -11.55 13.87
N ASN A 10 -4.27 -12.09 12.83
CA ASN A 10 -5.73 -12.12 12.77
C ASN A 10 -6.34 -13.02 13.85
N ASP A 11 -5.82 -14.24 14.02
CA ASP A 11 -6.31 -15.21 15.02
C ASP A 11 -6.15 -14.65 16.46
N LYS A 12 -5.05 -13.94 16.75
CA LYS A 12 -4.76 -13.41 18.10
C LYS A 12 -5.46 -12.09 18.40
N PHE A 13 -5.50 -11.17 17.45
CA PHE A 13 -5.94 -9.79 17.67
C PHE A 13 -7.17 -9.38 16.86
N GLY A 14 -7.60 -10.18 15.89
CA GLY A 14 -8.59 -9.78 14.90
C GLY A 14 -8.03 -8.79 13.85
N ALA A 15 -6.70 -8.76 13.67
CA ALA A 15 -6.05 -7.82 12.75
C ALA A 15 -6.55 -8.03 11.31
N LYS A 16 -6.75 -6.93 10.60
CA LYS A 16 -7.18 -6.90 9.20
C LYS A 16 -6.13 -6.23 8.32
N PHE A 17 -6.08 -6.61 7.05
CA PHE A 17 -5.00 -6.19 6.16
C PHE A 17 -5.53 -5.74 4.81
N ASN A 18 -4.90 -4.70 4.25
CA ASN A 18 -5.00 -4.36 2.85
C ASN A 18 -3.77 -4.88 2.10
N LEU A 19 -3.97 -5.73 1.11
CA LEU A 19 -2.91 -6.18 0.21
C LEU A 19 -2.93 -5.34 -1.06
N PHE A 20 -1.87 -4.55 -1.25
CA PHE A 20 -1.66 -3.74 -2.44
C PHE A 20 -0.89 -4.56 -3.48
N VAL A 21 -1.55 -4.86 -4.59
CA VAL A 21 -1.02 -5.81 -5.60
C VAL A 21 -1.00 -5.14 -6.98
N PRO A 22 0.17 -5.09 -7.66
CA PRO A 22 0.23 -4.68 -9.05
C PRO A 22 -0.42 -5.73 -9.94
N SER A 23 -1.19 -5.31 -10.93
CA SER A 23 -1.96 -6.25 -11.75
C SER A 23 -1.13 -7.04 -12.76
N ASN A 24 0.07 -6.55 -13.12
CA ASN A 24 1.00 -7.26 -14.02
C ASN A 24 2.46 -6.89 -13.71
N TYR A 25 2.95 -7.35 -12.56
CA TYR A 25 4.26 -6.98 -12.04
C TYR A 25 5.38 -7.11 -13.08
N HIS A 26 6.07 -6.01 -13.36
CA HIS A 26 7.15 -5.88 -14.35
C HIS A 26 6.80 -6.37 -15.76
N ASN A 27 5.51 -6.36 -16.13
CA ASN A 27 5.00 -6.91 -17.39
C ASN A 27 5.34 -8.41 -17.62
N LYS A 28 5.48 -9.15 -16.52
CA LYS A 28 5.88 -10.57 -16.53
C LYS A 28 4.98 -11.46 -15.70
N SER A 29 4.30 -10.88 -14.72
CA SER A 29 3.54 -11.63 -13.73
C SER A 29 2.14 -11.05 -13.58
N PRO A 30 1.23 -11.31 -14.53
CA PRO A 30 -0.16 -10.87 -14.39
C PRO A 30 -0.84 -11.60 -13.24
N ILE A 31 -1.74 -10.90 -12.54
CA ILE A 31 -2.61 -11.53 -11.55
C ILE A 31 -3.47 -12.61 -12.22
N THR A 32 -3.82 -13.61 -11.45
CA THR A 32 -4.63 -14.74 -11.92
C THR A 32 -5.91 -14.90 -11.11
N LYS A 33 -6.89 -15.61 -11.66
CA LYS A 33 -8.12 -15.96 -10.92
C LYS A 33 -7.81 -16.76 -9.66
N ASP A 34 -6.84 -17.66 -9.74
CA ASP A 34 -6.45 -18.50 -8.59
C ASP A 34 -5.84 -17.65 -7.49
N PHE A 35 -4.97 -16.68 -7.83
CA PHE A 35 -4.43 -15.72 -6.87
C PHE A 35 -5.54 -14.94 -6.18
N VAL A 36 -6.46 -14.35 -6.94
CA VAL A 36 -7.57 -13.56 -6.39
C VAL A 36 -8.49 -14.44 -5.53
N SER A 37 -8.82 -15.63 -5.99
CA SER A 37 -9.68 -16.59 -5.27
C SER A 37 -9.03 -17.06 -3.96
N PHE A 38 -7.71 -17.25 -3.97
CA PHE A 38 -6.96 -17.63 -2.77
C PHE A 38 -7.06 -16.55 -1.69
N TRP A 39 -6.86 -15.28 -2.03
CA TRP A 39 -6.90 -14.21 -1.02
C TRP A 39 -8.33 -13.86 -0.59
N LYS A 40 -9.31 -13.96 -1.47
CA LYS A 40 -10.73 -13.69 -1.17
C LYS A 40 -11.39 -14.70 -0.22
N GLN A 41 -10.76 -15.82 0.08
CA GLN A 41 -11.26 -16.73 1.11
C GLN A 41 -11.07 -16.21 2.54
N TYR A 42 -10.29 -15.15 2.72
CA TYR A 42 -10.02 -14.52 4.01
C TYR A 42 -10.78 -13.19 4.08
N ASP A 43 -11.81 -13.11 4.93
CA ASP A 43 -12.65 -11.92 5.09
C ASP A 43 -11.95 -10.75 5.83
N TRP A 44 -10.80 -11.03 6.43
CA TRP A 44 -9.92 -10.07 7.06
C TRP A 44 -8.84 -9.50 6.11
N ILE A 45 -8.89 -9.85 4.82
CA ILE A 45 -7.99 -9.32 3.78
C ILE A 45 -8.78 -8.58 2.71
N GLU A 46 -8.41 -7.34 2.46
CA GLU A 46 -8.87 -6.56 1.32
C GLU A 46 -7.79 -6.50 0.24
N LEU A 47 -8.12 -6.90 -0.99
CA LEU A 47 -7.25 -6.74 -2.16
C LEU A 47 -7.42 -5.35 -2.75
N SER A 48 -6.32 -4.60 -2.85
CA SER A 48 -6.26 -3.23 -3.34
C SER A 48 -5.26 -3.10 -4.49
N ASN A 49 -5.44 -2.10 -5.33
CA ASN A 49 -4.59 -1.90 -6.51
C ASN A 49 -3.27 -1.23 -6.14
N HIS A 50 -2.17 -1.71 -6.73
CA HIS A 50 -0.82 -1.15 -6.59
C HIS A 50 -0.19 -0.82 -7.94
N GLY A 51 -0.96 -0.21 -8.82
CA GLY A 51 -0.53 0.05 -10.19
C GLY A 51 -0.70 -1.15 -11.11
N HIS A 52 -0.12 -1.03 -12.28
CA HIS A 52 -0.17 -2.07 -13.30
C HIS A 52 1.14 -2.85 -13.36
N TYR A 53 2.24 -2.16 -13.64
CA TYR A 53 3.54 -2.80 -13.83
C TYR A 53 4.46 -2.73 -12.61
N HIS A 54 4.22 -1.83 -11.67
CA HIS A 54 5.15 -1.50 -10.59
C HIS A 54 6.55 -1.14 -11.15
N ALA A 55 6.58 -0.45 -12.28
CA ALA A 55 7.80 -0.07 -12.95
C ALA A 55 7.55 1.16 -13.82
N CYS A 56 8.49 2.08 -13.87
CA CYS A 56 8.54 3.11 -14.88
C CYS A 56 9.66 2.85 -15.88
N LYS A 57 9.64 3.59 -17.00
CA LYS A 57 10.71 3.54 -17.97
C LYS A 57 11.83 4.43 -17.47
N ASN A 58 12.92 3.81 -17.05
CA ASN A 58 14.25 4.43 -16.88
C ASN A 58 14.46 5.36 -15.68
N ASP A 59 15.58 5.13 -15.05
CA ASP A 59 16.49 6.03 -14.34
C ASP A 59 16.12 6.44 -12.90
N THR A 60 17.17 6.67 -12.14
CA THR A 60 17.13 7.22 -10.79
C THR A 60 16.61 8.65 -10.79
N THR A 61 15.81 9.03 -9.83
CA THR A 61 15.45 10.42 -9.59
C THR A 61 15.90 10.87 -8.20
N GLU A 62 16.21 12.14 -8.08
CA GLU A 62 16.61 12.75 -6.82
C GLU A 62 15.45 13.57 -6.27
N PHE A 63 15.11 13.31 -5.01
CA PHE A 63 14.16 14.12 -4.23
C PHE A 63 14.90 14.86 -3.13
N LYS A 64 14.34 15.99 -2.71
CA LYS A 64 14.75 16.64 -1.48
C LYS A 64 13.86 16.16 -0.35
N GLY A 65 14.48 15.48 0.60
CA GLY A 65 13.80 15.10 1.85
C GLY A 65 13.53 16.31 2.76
N PRO A 66 12.74 16.11 3.81
CA PRO A 66 12.31 17.20 4.71
C PRO A 66 13.47 17.95 5.38
N ALA A 67 14.58 17.27 5.63
CA ALA A 67 15.81 17.87 6.19
C ALA A 67 16.74 18.47 5.11
N GLY A 68 16.31 18.50 3.83
CA GLY A 68 17.10 19.00 2.71
C GLY A 68 18.12 18.02 2.17
N GLU A 69 18.13 16.78 2.68
CA GLU A 69 18.94 15.68 2.16
C GLU A 69 18.50 15.28 0.75
N THR A 70 19.41 14.73 -0.02
CA THR A 70 19.08 14.18 -1.34
C THR A 70 18.77 12.70 -1.18
N ILE A 71 17.51 12.32 -1.45
CA ILE A 71 17.06 10.94 -1.51
C ILE A 71 17.12 10.51 -2.98
N VAL A 72 17.93 9.50 -3.28
CA VAL A 72 18.00 8.88 -4.60
C VAL A 72 17.09 7.66 -4.57
N MET A 73 16.03 7.67 -5.38
CA MET A 73 15.16 6.51 -5.56
C MET A 73 15.30 5.97 -6.98
N GLU A 74 15.35 4.66 -7.11
CA GLU A 74 15.27 4.04 -8.43
C GLU A 74 13.87 4.25 -9.00
N LEU A 75 13.76 5.03 -10.07
CA LEU A 75 12.49 5.35 -10.75
C LEU A 75 11.73 4.11 -11.23
N GLY A 76 12.40 2.96 -11.29
CA GLY A 76 11.78 1.67 -11.60
C GLY A 76 10.55 1.32 -10.75
N GLU A 77 10.34 2.00 -9.63
CA GLU A 77 9.22 1.73 -8.73
C GLU A 77 8.10 2.78 -8.80
N MET A 78 8.36 3.97 -9.35
CA MET A 78 7.39 5.08 -9.35
C MET A 78 6.58 5.14 -10.65
N GLU A 79 5.76 4.14 -10.89
CA GLU A 79 4.99 3.97 -12.14
C GLU A 79 4.19 5.21 -12.58
N PHE A 80 3.68 6.00 -11.65
CA PHE A 80 2.78 7.13 -11.92
C PHE A 80 3.41 8.51 -11.84
N LEU A 81 4.70 8.62 -11.47
CA LEU A 81 5.35 9.90 -11.27
C LEU A 81 5.41 10.75 -12.56
N GLU A 82 5.71 10.13 -13.69
CA GLU A 82 5.90 10.81 -14.98
C GLU A 82 4.65 10.77 -15.89
N LEU A 83 3.61 10.04 -15.51
CA LEU A 83 2.39 9.91 -16.31
C LEU A 83 1.52 11.16 -16.15
N ASN A 84 1.09 11.75 -17.26
CA ASN A 84 0.04 12.76 -17.23
C ASN A 84 -1.33 12.12 -16.93
N TYR A 85 -2.37 12.97 -16.78
CA TYR A 85 -3.72 12.53 -16.44
C TYR A 85 -4.25 11.41 -17.37
N ASN A 86 -4.18 11.62 -18.69
CA ASN A 86 -4.72 10.64 -19.66
C ASN A 86 -3.92 9.33 -19.65
N GLN A 87 -2.59 9.42 -19.63
CA GLN A 87 -1.73 8.25 -19.52
C GLN A 87 -1.99 7.45 -18.24
N SER A 88 -2.27 8.15 -17.14
CA SER A 88 -2.63 7.51 -15.87
C SER A 88 -3.99 6.81 -15.96
N ILE A 89 -4.98 7.43 -16.59
CA ILE A 89 -6.28 6.79 -16.86
C ILE A 89 -6.11 5.52 -17.67
N ASP A 90 -5.37 5.57 -18.79
CA ASP A 90 -5.13 4.40 -19.64
C ASP A 90 -4.45 3.28 -18.85
N ARG A 91 -3.43 3.61 -18.04
CA ARG A 91 -2.71 2.66 -17.20
C ARG A 91 -3.60 2.02 -16.13
N ILE A 92 -4.47 2.81 -15.50
CA ILE A 92 -5.44 2.32 -14.52
C ILE A 92 -6.47 1.41 -15.21
N GLN A 93 -6.95 1.76 -16.39
CA GLN A 93 -7.90 0.94 -17.14
C GLN A 93 -7.31 -0.42 -17.55
N GLU A 94 -6.04 -0.46 -17.98
CA GLU A 94 -5.32 -1.71 -18.23
C GLU A 94 -5.28 -2.57 -16.97
N SER A 95 -4.87 -1.97 -15.84
CA SER A 95 -4.83 -2.64 -14.55
C SER A 95 -6.21 -3.18 -14.13
N MET A 96 -7.24 -2.33 -14.17
CA MET A 96 -8.59 -2.70 -13.74
C MET A 96 -9.19 -3.79 -14.63
N SER A 97 -8.89 -3.79 -15.93
CA SER A 97 -9.32 -4.84 -16.85
C SER A 97 -8.82 -6.23 -16.44
N LEU A 98 -7.55 -6.34 -16.01
CA LEU A 98 -7.02 -7.61 -15.51
C LEU A 98 -7.69 -8.04 -14.19
N TRP A 99 -7.90 -7.09 -13.27
CA TRP A 99 -8.60 -7.35 -12.02
C TRP A 99 -10.03 -7.86 -12.27
N GLU A 100 -10.78 -7.22 -13.15
CA GLU A 100 -12.15 -7.62 -13.50
C GLU A 100 -12.20 -8.99 -14.18
N GLN A 101 -11.25 -9.31 -15.05
CA GLN A 101 -11.09 -10.65 -15.63
C GLN A 101 -10.85 -11.72 -14.56
N CYS A 102 -10.23 -11.36 -13.45
CA CYS A 102 -10.02 -12.24 -12.31
C CYS A 102 -11.21 -12.26 -11.32
N GLY A 103 -12.29 -11.54 -11.60
CA GLY A 103 -13.50 -11.53 -10.77
C GLY A 103 -13.39 -10.65 -9.52
N HIS A 104 -12.58 -9.60 -9.58
CA HIS A 104 -12.43 -8.62 -8.50
C HIS A 104 -12.33 -7.22 -9.06
N ARG A 105 -12.81 -6.23 -8.28
CA ARG A 105 -12.65 -4.81 -8.57
C ARG A 105 -12.11 -4.12 -7.32
N PRO A 106 -10.81 -3.77 -7.27
CA PRO A 106 -10.23 -3.03 -6.16
C PRO A 106 -10.94 -1.69 -5.96
N ARG A 107 -11.25 -1.36 -4.71
CA ARG A 107 -11.84 -0.07 -4.34
C ARG A 107 -10.79 0.98 -4.01
N GLY A 108 -9.62 0.53 -3.58
CA GLY A 108 -8.52 1.37 -3.14
C GLY A 108 -7.26 1.24 -3.96
N PHE A 109 -6.42 2.25 -3.82
CA PHE A 109 -5.16 2.38 -4.55
C PHE A 109 -4.03 2.84 -3.64
N ARG A 110 -2.82 2.38 -3.94
CA ARG A 110 -1.57 2.90 -3.42
C ARG A 110 -0.56 2.98 -4.57
N ALA A 111 0.08 4.12 -4.74
CA ALA A 111 1.05 4.28 -5.81
C ALA A 111 2.33 3.47 -5.54
N PRO A 112 2.85 2.72 -6.54
CA PRO A 112 4.17 2.14 -6.45
C PRO A 112 5.21 3.21 -6.17
N GLY A 113 6.14 2.93 -5.23
CA GLY A 113 7.18 3.87 -4.81
C GLY A 113 6.65 5.22 -4.29
N TRP A 114 5.36 5.34 -3.97
CA TRP A 114 4.67 6.57 -3.54
C TRP A 114 4.66 7.72 -4.58
N GLY A 115 5.37 7.56 -5.70
CA GLY A 115 5.59 8.61 -6.70
C GLY A 115 4.33 8.99 -7.47
N LEU A 116 3.88 10.23 -7.28
CA LEU A 116 2.72 10.81 -7.96
C LEU A 116 3.01 12.27 -8.35
N ASN A 117 2.38 12.70 -9.43
CA ASN A 117 2.25 14.11 -9.75
C ASN A 117 0.76 14.53 -9.68
N PRO A 118 0.42 15.83 -9.71
CA PRO A 118 -0.97 16.28 -9.61
C PRO A 118 -1.90 15.69 -10.67
N GLY A 119 -1.40 15.44 -11.89
CA GLY A 119 -2.17 14.83 -12.98
C GLY A 119 -2.51 13.38 -12.71
N SER A 120 -1.52 12.57 -12.32
CA SER A 120 -1.73 11.17 -11.97
C SER A 120 -2.58 11.00 -10.71
N ALA A 121 -2.37 11.85 -9.70
CA ALA A 121 -3.19 11.83 -8.48
C ALA A 121 -4.66 12.12 -8.78
N LYS A 122 -4.94 13.11 -9.64
CA LYS A 122 -6.31 13.41 -10.08
C LYS A 122 -6.94 12.24 -10.83
N ALA A 123 -6.19 11.54 -11.70
CA ALA A 123 -6.69 10.37 -12.42
C ALA A 123 -7.03 9.23 -11.45
N ILE A 124 -6.14 8.95 -10.51
CA ILE A 124 -6.33 7.91 -9.49
C ILE A 124 -7.56 8.21 -8.64
N GLY A 125 -7.70 9.43 -8.13
CA GLY A 125 -8.84 9.83 -7.33
C GLY A 125 -10.19 9.83 -8.07
N HIS A 126 -10.20 9.82 -9.41
CA HIS A 126 -11.41 9.58 -10.21
C HIS A 126 -11.77 8.10 -10.35
N CYS A 127 -10.81 7.20 -10.18
CA CYS A 127 -10.99 5.78 -10.44
C CYS A 127 -11.20 4.94 -9.17
N PHE A 128 -10.78 5.45 -8.02
CA PHE A 128 -10.79 4.71 -6.76
C PHE A 128 -11.54 5.47 -5.66
N ASP A 129 -12.15 4.75 -4.75
CA ASP A 129 -12.89 5.32 -3.61
C ASP A 129 -11.95 5.96 -2.60
N TRP A 130 -10.73 5.41 -2.47
CA TRP A 130 -9.72 5.88 -1.56
C TRP A 130 -8.29 5.60 -2.05
N VAL A 131 -7.35 6.38 -1.54
CA VAL A 131 -5.91 6.25 -1.81
C VAL A 131 -5.16 6.21 -0.48
N ALA A 132 -4.24 5.27 -0.35
CA ALA A 132 -3.23 5.27 0.71
C ALA A 132 -1.93 5.87 0.17
N GLY A 133 -1.41 6.89 0.84
CA GLY A 133 -0.21 7.61 0.42
C GLY A 133 0.74 7.89 1.56
N HIS A 134 1.80 8.63 1.26
CA HIS A 134 2.80 9.07 2.22
C HIS A 134 2.64 10.57 2.43
N ASP A 135 2.60 11.01 3.69
CA ASP A 135 2.37 12.40 4.06
C ASP A 135 3.42 13.37 3.50
N GLU A 136 4.68 12.99 3.53
CA GLU A 136 5.79 13.85 3.06
C GLU A 136 5.92 13.86 1.54
N ILE A 137 5.78 12.69 0.89
CA ILE A 137 5.96 12.55 -0.58
C ILE A 137 4.74 13.10 -1.33
N ASN A 138 3.54 12.93 -0.77
CA ASN A 138 2.29 13.35 -1.40
C ASN A 138 1.75 14.68 -0.85
N GLN A 139 2.60 15.43 -0.14
CA GLN A 139 2.24 16.74 0.41
C GLN A 139 1.86 17.74 -0.69
N GLY A 140 0.77 18.45 -0.46
CA GLY A 140 0.28 19.48 -1.40
C GLY A 140 -0.49 18.95 -2.61
N ILE A 141 -0.73 17.62 -2.70
CA ILE A 141 -1.64 17.06 -3.69
C ILE A 141 -3.09 17.26 -3.22
N GLU A 142 -3.92 17.85 -4.07
CA GLU A 142 -5.36 17.93 -3.83
C GLU A 142 -6.04 16.64 -4.29
N TRP A 143 -6.71 15.97 -3.35
CA TRP A 143 -7.40 14.72 -3.58
C TRP A 143 -8.90 14.91 -3.77
N ASN A 144 -9.47 14.25 -4.76
CA ASN A 144 -10.91 14.20 -5.02
C ASN A 144 -11.56 12.87 -4.56
N CYS A 145 -10.85 12.11 -3.74
CA CYS A 145 -11.32 10.91 -3.06
C CYS A 145 -10.84 10.92 -1.60
N LYS A 146 -11.22 9.92 -0.80
CA LYS A 146 -10.64 9.75 0.54
C LYS A 146 -9.13 9.50 0.44
N PHE A 147 -8.34 10.24 1.21
CA PHE A 147 -6.90 10.04 1.29
C PHE A 147 -6.48 9.68 2.71
N PHE A 148 -5.74 8.60 2.84
CA PHE A 148 -5.20 8.12 4.10
C PHE A 148 -3.69 8.37 4.14
N TYR A 149 -3.28 9.19 5.09
CA TYR A 149 -1.89 9.56 5.29
C TYR A 149 -1.18 8.55 6.16
N GLY A 150 0.09 8.39 5.86
CA GLY A 150 1.07 7.76 6.72
C GLY A 150 0.96 6.25 6.75
N SER A 151 2.06 5.68 7.04
CA SER A 151 2.14 4.29 7.45
C SER A 151 3.50 4.09 8.10
N ASP A 152 3.48 3.66 9.34
CA ASP A 152 4.69 3.29 10.04
C ASP A 152 5.13 1.89 9.60
N GLY A 153 6.43 1.61 9.60
CA GLY A 153 6.94 0.27 9.37
C GLY A 153 6.56 -0.67 10.51
N ILE A 154 6.40 -1.95 10.25
CA ILE A 154 6.14 -2.94 11.31
C ILE A 154 7.32 -3.14 12.25
N ASN A 155 8.49 -2.62 11.91
CA ASN A 155 9.73 -2.64 12.68
C ASN A 155 10.04 -1.30 13.38
N GLU A 156 9.12 -0.34 13.37
CA GLU A 156 9.27 0.93 14.10
C GLU A 156 9.08 0.73 15.61
N GLU A 157 10.05 1.18 16.38
CA GLU A 157 10.02 1.10 17.85
C GLU A 157 9.59 2.40 18.52
N GLU A 158 10.00 3.52 17.92
CA GLU A 158 9.76 4.86 18.46
C GLU A 158 9.09 5.71 17.38
N ASN A 159 8.02 6.37 17.65
CA ASN A 159 7.29 7.27 16.74
C ASN A 159 6.13 6.65 15.97
N ILE A 160 5.45 5.67 16.53
CA ILE A 160 4.16 5.24 15.99
C ILE A 160 3.23 6.44 15.96
N LYS A 161 2.81 6.83 14.77
CA LYS A 161 2.03 8.04 14.57
C LYS A 161 0.53 7.74 14.53
N LEU A 162 -0.24 8.59 15.16
CA LEU A 162 -1.68 8.57 15.08
C LEU A 162 -2.14 9.55 13.98
N TYR A 163 -2.67 9.00 12.90
CA TYR A 163 -3.18 9.77 11.76
C TYR A 163 -4.72 9.80 11.81
N ASN A 164 -5.30 10.95 12.13
CA ASN A 164 -6.76 11.10 12.19
C ASN A 164 -7.47 9.98 12.99
N ASN A 165 -6.98 9.70 14.21
CA ASN A 165 -7.44 8.60 15.06
C ASN A 165 -7.21 7.18 14.49
N THR A 166 -6.26 7.03 13.59
CA THR A 166 -5.93 5.73 12.97
C THR A 166 -4.43 5.48 13.05
N PHE A 167 -4.03 4.31 13.50
CA PHE A 167 -2.68 3.80 13.32
C PHE A 167 -2.64 3.01 12.01
N MET A 168 -1.68 3.31 11.16
CA MET A 168 -1.48 2.61 9.90
C MET A 168 -0.07 2.03 9.84
N PHE A 169 0.03 0.74 9.62
CA PHE A 169 1.30 0.04 9.48
C PHE A 169 1.44 -0.51 8.07
N GLN A 170 2.67 -0.59 7.61
CA GLN A 170 3.00 -1.16 6.32
C GLN A 170 4.13 -2.16 6.40
N SER A 171 4.11 -3.12 5.49
CA SER A 171 5.18 -4.08 5.33
C SER A 171 5.17 -4.65 3.90
N HIS A 172 6.26 -5.30 3.52
CA HIS A 172 6.38 -6.00 2.25
C HIS A 172 6.31 -7.50 2.45
N ILE A 173 5.59 -8.18 1.56
CA ILE A 173 5.46 -9.65 1.60
C ILE A 173 6.75 -10.33 1.08
N ASN A 174 7.51 -9.67 0.21
CA ASN A 174 8.76 -10.20 -0.33
C ASN A 174 9.96 -9.37 0.16
N GLY A 175 11.12 -9.99 0.28
CA GLY A 175 12.33 -9.40 0.82
C GLY A 175 13.04 -8.40 -0.09
N ALA A 176 12.33 -7.72 -0.99
CA ALA A 176 12.93 -6.74 -1.90
C ALA A 176 13.38 -5.44 -1.19
N HIS A 177 12.82 -5.16 -0.02
CA HIS A 177 13.16 -3.99 0.81
C HIS A 177 13.47 -4.47 2.23
N ASN A 178 14.74 -4.50 2.56
CA ASN A 178 15.35 -5.34 3.60
C ASN A 178 14.85 -5.15 5.04
N ASP A 179 14.32 -4.01 5.41
CA ASP A 179 14.08 -3.69 6.82
C ASP A 179 12.60 -3.78 7.25
N ASN A 180 11.68 -3.73 6.32
CA ASN A 180 10.24 -3.74 6.58
C ASN A 180 9.52 -4.92 5.90
N VAL A 181 9.98 -6.13 6.17
CA VAL A 181 9.44 -7.38 5.63
C VAL A 181 8.96 -8.31 6.73
N TRP A 182 8.02 -9.19 6.43
CA TRP A 182 7.59 -10.23 7.35
C TRP A 182 8.65 -11.32 7.48
N ASN A 183 9.41 -11.26 8.57
CA ASN A 183 10.28 -12.29 9.09
C ASN A 183 9.93 -12.56 10.57
N GLU A 184 10.56 -13.52 11.21
CA GLU A 184 10.25 -13.88 12.59
C GLU A 184 10.51 -12.71 13.57
N GLU A 185 11.60 -11.98 13.39
CA GLU A 185 11.98 -10.87 14.25
C GLU A 185 10.96 -9.72 14.14
N ASN A 186 10.68 -9.26 12.93
CA ASN A 186 9.69 -8.19 12.68
C ASN A 186 8.28 -8.61 13.09
N PHE A 187 7.93 -9.88 12.91
CA PHE A 187 6.65 -10.41 13.37
C PHE A 187 6.51 -10.31 14.91
N LEU A 188 7.50 -10.81 15.65
CA LEU A 188 7.49 -10.77 17.11
C LEU A 188 7.53 -9.33 17.63
N HIS A 189 8.31 -8.48 16.99
CA HIS A 189 8.34 -7.06 17.32
C HIS A 189 6.96 -6.42 17.12
N PHE A 190 6.35 -6.60 15.95
CA PHE A 190 5.02 -6.03 15.66
C PHE A 190 3.91 -6.61 16.53
N GLU A 191 4.00 -7.88 16.91
CA GLU A 191 3.09 -8.49 17.88
C GLU A 191 3.13 -7.74 19.23
N ASN A 192 4.32 -7.41 19.74
CA ASN A 192 4.49 -6.62 20.96
C ASN A 192 3.94 -5.18 20.80
N VAL A 193 4.12 -4.56 19.63
CA VAL A 193 3.56 -3.25 19.33
C VAL A 193 2.02 -3.29 19.40
N LEU A 194 1.40 -4.31 18.84
CA LEU A 194 -0.06 -4.46 18.90
C LEU A 194 -0.56 -4.72 20.33
N GLU A 195 0.15 -5.52 21.13
CA GLU A 195 -0.18 -5.74 22.54
C GLU A 195 -0.11 -4.43 23.34
N TYR A 196 0.95 -3.65 23.11
CA TYR A 196 1.09 -2.32 23.74
C TYR A 196 -0.07 -1.40 23.34
N LEU A 197 -0.37 -1.25 22.05
CA LEU A 197 -1.45 -0.40 21.58
C LEU A 197 -2.82 -0.80 22.15
N LEU A 198 -3.10 -2.10 22.22
CA LEU A 198 -4.34 -2.63 22.79
C LEU A 198 -4.41 -2.38 24.30
N SER A 199 -3.28 -2.34 25.00
CA SER A 199 -3.26 -2.01 26.44
C SER A 199 -3.53 -0.52 26.71
N GLU A 200 -3.04 0.36 25.82
CA GLU A 200 -3.20 1.81 25.95
C GLU A 200 -4.55 2.31 25.43
N TYR A 201 -5.10 1.65 24.39
CA TYR A 201 -6.30 2.07 23.69
C TYR A 201 -7.38 1.00 23.77
N SER A 202 -8.18 1.02 24.82
CA SER A 202 -9.21 -0.01 25.11
C SER A 202 -10.32 -0.12 24.06
N LEU A 203 -10.46 0.84 23.15
CA LEU A 203 -11.44 0.87 22.05
C LEU A 203 -10.79 0.70 20.68
N LEU A 204 -9.56 0.18 20.62
CA LEU A 204 -8.88 -0.05 19.36
C LEU A 204 -9.61 -1.14 18.56
N GLU A 205 -9.93 -0.82 17.31
CA GLU A 205 -10.54 -1.73 16.35
C GLU A 205 -9.65 -1.90 15.13
N PHE A 206 -9.56 -3.12 14.63
CA PHE A 206 -8.87 -3.41 13.36
C PHE A 206 -9.84 -3.34 12.20
N LYS A 207 -9.49 -2.56 11.19
CA LYS A 207 -10.31 -2.35 9.98
C LYS A 207 -9.47 -2.40 8.72
N THR A 208 -10.04 -2.89 7.63
CA THR A 208 -9.51 -2.55 6.31
C THR A 208 -9.82 -1.10 5.99
N ILE A 209 -9.09 -0.50 5.04
CA ILE A 209 -9.29 0.92 4.69
C ILE A 209 -10.71 1.16 4.17
N SER A 210 -11.31 0.19 3.47
CA SER A 210 -12.71 0.33 3.00
C SER A 210 -13.76 0.32 4.11
N GLU A 211 -13.40 -0.11 5.32
CA GLU A 211 -14.30 -0.11 6.49
C GLU A 211 -14.21 1.18 7.31
N ILE A 212 -13.22 2.05 7.05
CA ILE A 212 -13.05 3.38 7.64
C ILE A 212 -13.82 4.43 6.82
#